data_cc12e3a12b4d7b9be1018705c7188be4
#
_entry.id   cc12e3a12b4d7b9be1018705c7188be4
#
_cell.length_a   1.000
_cell.length_b   1.000
_cell.length_c   1.000
_cell.angle_alpha   90.00
_cell.angle_beta   90.00
_cell.angle_gamma   90.00
#
_symmetry.space_group_name_H-M   'P 1'
#
loop_
_entity.id
_entity.type
_entity.pdbx_description
1 polymer ?
#
loop_
_entity_poly.entity_id
_entity_poly.type
_entity_poly.pdbx_seq_one_letter_code
_entity_poly.pdbx_strand_id
1 'polypeptide(L)'
;MAMTGVVKDELSRVPVVKPCCRKAEVSTLLRFAGGLHLVEGRVVIEAELDTGAVARRLRANITEVFGHPADFLVLAPNGLRKGNRYVVRVSKGQAGESLARQTGLIDNYGRPVRGLPRQVVSGGSCDCEAAWRGAFLAHGSLTEPGRSMALEITCPGSEAALALVGAARRLRVHAKARDVRGVDRVVIRDGEVIAAMLTRLGAHEAVLAWEERRMRREVRATANRLANFDDANLRRSARAAVAAGARVERALEILGPDAPDHLTMAGRLRMAHRQASLEELGQFADPPLTKDAIAGRIRRLLAMADRRAADLGIPSTEACLTLDMLPLARRSPGATARPASPRPSSASPSSVSPSTVSPSTATRASYRLPLERQRRPLRLREHFIIWKHFT
;
A
#
# COMPACT_ATOMS: atom_id res chain seq x y z
N MET A 1 -2.68 -20.13 3.71
CA MET A 1 -2.70 -19.24 4.89
C MET A 1 -2.19 -17.87 4.46
N ALA A 2 -2.72 -16.79 5.03
CA ALA A 2 -2.17 -15.45 4.79
C ALA A 2 -0.74 -15.38 5.34
N MET A 3 0.17 -14.68 4.65
CA MET A 3 1.58 -14.58 5.05
C MET A 3 1.77 -14.10 6.49
N THR A 4 0.90 -13.21 6.96
CA THR A 4 0.90 -12.76 8.36
C THR A 4 0.82 -13.92 9.36
N GLY A 5 -0.05 -14.89 9.13
CA GLY A 5 -0.18 -16.06 10.01
C GLY A 5 1.06 -16.95 10.01
N VAL A 6 1.69 -17.15 8.84
CA VAL A 6 2.92 -17.93 8.70
C VAL A 6 4.06 -17.27 9.49
N VAL A 7 4.25 -15.96 9.32
CA VAL A 7 5.28 -15.20 10.06
C VAL A 7 5.02 -15.24 11.57
N LYS A 8 3.79 -15.01 12.03
CA LYS A 8 3.48 -15.06 13.47
C LYS A 8 3.70 -16.44 14.07
N ASP A 9 3.36 -17.49 13.33
CA ASP A 9 3.58 -18.87 13.78
C ASP A 9 5.06 -19.18 13.93
N GLU A 10 5.88 -18.84 12.94
CA GLU A 10 7.34 -19.00 13.00
C GLU A 10 7.95 -18.18 14.13
N LEU A 11 7.65 -16.88 14.20
CA LEU A 11 8.16 -15.98 15.25
C LEU A 11 7.77 -16.43 16.66
N SER A 12 6.62 -17.09 16.82
CA SER A 12 6.19 -17.64 18.12
C SER A 12 7.07 -18.79 18.61
N ARG A 13 7.83 -19.42 17.72
CA ARG A 13 8.73 -20.55 18.02
C ARG A 13 10.19 -20.15 18.14
N VAL A 14 10.55 -18.92 17.76
CA VAL A 14 11.95 -18.44 17.84
C VAL A 14 12.47 -18.54 19.28
N PRO A 15 13.55 -19.27 19.52
CA PRO A 15 14.16 -19.37 20.85
C PRO A 15 14.82 -18.04 21.23
N VAL A 16 14.43 -17.44 22.34
CA VAL A 16 15.03 -16.22 22.88
C VAL A 16 15.71 -16.54 24.19
N VAL A 17 17.04 -16.64 24.16
CA VAL A 17 17.85 -17.02 25.32
C VAL A 17 18.15 -15.83 26.23
N LYS A 18 18.46 -14.66 25.67
CA LYS A 18 18.86 -13.46 26.43
C LYS A 18 17.71 -12.93 27.28
N PRO A 19 17.87 -12.76 28.61
CA PRO A 19 16.83 -12.22 29.48
C PRO A 19 16.36 -10.82 29.09
N CYS A 20 17.28 -9.94 28.64
CA CYS A 20 16.94 -8.59 28.17
C CYS A 20 15.98 -8.65 26.99
N CYS A 21 16.23 -9.51 25.99
CA CYS A 21 15.38 -9.67 24.81
C CYS A 21 14.00 -10.25 25.19
N ARG A 22 13.95 -11.23 26.11
CA ARG A 22 12.68 -11.78 26.61
C ARG A 22 11.85 -10.69 27.32
N LYS A 23 12.50 -9.86 28.16
CA LYS A 23 11.84 -8.72 28.82
C LYS A 23 11.34 -7.70 27.81
N ALA A 24 12.15 -7.30 26.83
CA ALA A 24 11.78 -6.36 25.79
C ALA A 24 10.61 -6.84 24.93
N GLU A 25 10.63 -8.14 24.55
CA GLU A 25 9.54 -8.77 23.77
C GLU A 25 8.22 -8.74 24.55
N VAL A 26 8.22 -9.22 25.81
CA VAL A 26 7.01 -9.25 26.64
C VAL A 26 6.48 -7.86 26.92
N SER A 27 7.34 -6.90 27.30
CA SER A 27 6.95 -5.53 27.58
C SER A 27 6.29 -4.87 26.36
N THR A 28 6.87 -5.09 25.18
CA THR A 28 6.32 -4.54 23.94
C THR A 28 5.03 -5.27 23.53
N LEU A 29 4.99 -6.58 23.64
CA LEU A 29 3.81 -7.37 23.29
C LEU A 29 2.61 -6.96 24.19
N LEU A 30 2.81 -6.86 25.48
CA LEU A 30 1.78 -6.40 26.42
C LEU A 30 1.33 -4.96 26.10
N ARG A 31 2.25 -4.08 25.73
CA ARG A 31 1.93 -2.69 25.37
C ARG A 31 1.08 -2.60 24.10
N PHE A 32 1.30 -3.49 23.12
CA PHE A 32 0.62 -3.48 21.83
C PHE A 32 -0.65 -4.33 21.81
N ALA A 33 -0.68 -5.50 22.45
CA ALA A 33 -1.79 -6.45 22.39
C ALA A 33 -2.83 -6.25 23.47
N GLY A 34 -2.59 -5.38 24.42
CA GLY A 34 -3.49 -5.26 25.56
C GLY A 34 -3.32 -3.98 26.29
N GLY A 35 -3.55 -4.06 27.57
CA GLY A 35 -3.50 -2.88 28.39
C GLY A 35 -3.55 -3.19 29.88
N LEU A 36 -3.40 -2.09 30.57
CA LEU A 36 -3.66 -1.93 31.98
C LEU A 36 -5.16 -1.68 32.17
N HIS A 37 -5.76 -2.49 33.00
CA HIS A 37 -7.15 -2.33 33.41
C HIS A 37 -7.20 -2.10 34.93
N LEU A 38 -8.11 -1.26 35.36
CA LEU A 38 -8.46 -1.11 36.77
C LEU A 38 -9.78 -1.87 36.99
N VAL A 39 -9.69 -2.98 37.73
CA VAL A 39 -10.86 -3.78 38.11
C VAL A 39 -10.94 -3.76 39.61
N GLU A 40 -12.02 -3.23 40.16
CA GLU A 40 -12.24 -3.09 41.60
C GLU A 40 -11.07 -2.44 42.37
N GLY A 41 -10.47 -1.40 41.75
CA GLY A 41 -9.31 -0.67 42.30
C GLY A 41 -7.97 -1.41 42.20
N ARG A 42 -7.91 -2.56 41.56
CA ARG A 42 -6.69 -3.36 41.35
C ARG A 42 -6.22 -3.29 39.91
N VAL A 43 -4.90 -3.22 39.72
CA VAL A 43 -4.29 -3.28 38.39
C VAL A 43 -4.34 -4.72 37.86
N VAL A 44 -4.98 -4.88 36.72
CA VAL A 44 -5.05 -6.12 35.95
C VAL A 44 -4.35 -5.90 34.61
N ILE A 45 -3.45 -6.80 34.24
CA ILE A 45 -2.85 -6.81 32.89
C ILE A 45 -3.56 -7.85 32.05
N GLU A 46 -4.02 -7.43 30.88
CA GLU A 46 -4.68 -8.31 29.92
C GLU A 46 -4.13 -8.06 28.51
N ALA A 47 -3.85 -9.14 27.78
CA ALA A 47 -3.44 -9.10 26.39
C ALA A 47 -4.33 -10.00 25.55
N GLU A 48 -4.97 -9.45 24.51
CA GLU A 48 -5.79 -10.19 23.56
C GLU A 48 -4.98 -10.44 22.28
N LEU A 49 -4.87 -11.71 21.88
CA LEU A 49 -4.04 -12.17 20.76
C LEU A 49 -4.86 -13.00 19.77
N ASP A 50 -4.46 -12.97 18.52
CA ASP A 50 -5.12 -13.66 17.41
C ASP A 50 -4.64 -15.12 17.22
N THR A 51 -3.52 -15.51 17.84
CA THR A 51 -2.97 -16.85 17.73
C THR A 51 -2.65 -17.47 19.08
N GLY A 52 -3.03 -18.75 19.26
CA GLY A 52 -2.80 -19.48 20.51
C GLY A 52 -1.30 -19.75 20.77
N ALA A 53 -0.49 -19.84 19.73
CA ALA A 53 0.97 -20.02 19.86
C ALA A 53 1.61 -18.79 20.52
N VAL A 54 1.28 -17.58 20.05
CA VAL A 54 1.75 -16.32 20.65
C VAL A 54 1.27 -16.17 22.09
N ALA A 55 0.02 -16.51 22.37
CA ALA A 55 -0.52 -16.41 23.72
C ALA A 55 0.15 -17.38 24.69
N ARG A 56 0.44 -18.63 24.28
CA ARG A 56 1.22 -19.59 25.09
C ARG A 56 2.62 -19.09 25.34
N ARG A 57 3.29 -18.55 24.31
CA ARG A 57 4.63 -17.94 24.44
C ARG A 57 4.63 -16.79 25.44
N LEU A 58 3.65 -15.87 25.34
CA LEU A 58 3.51 -14.76 26.28
C LEU A 58 3.32 -15.26 27.71
N ARG A 59 2.39 -16.19 27.91
CA ARG A 59 2.12 -16.79 29.22
C ARG A 59 3.39 -17.41 29.83
N ALA A 60 4.11 -18.25 29.07
CA ALA A 60 5.35 -18.88 29.51
C ALA A 60 6.40 -17.84 29.92
N ASN A 61 6.61 -16.82 29.08
CA ASN A 61 7.57 -15.75 29.37
C ASN A 61 7.17 -14.91 30.60
N ILE A 62 5.90 -14.63 30.82
CA ILE A 62 5.43 -13.92 32.03
C ILE A 62 5.77 -14.75 33.27
N THR A 63 5.52 -16.05 33.24
CA THR A 63 5.79 -16.93 34.39
C THR A 63 7.30 -17.10 34.63
N GLU A 64 8.07 -17.38 33.58
CA GLU A 64 9.50 -17.70 33.71
C GLU A 64 10.39 -16.48 33.98
N VAL A 65 10.08 -15.34 33.36
CA VAL A 65 10.96 -14.15 33.40
C VAL A 65 10.54 -13.17 34.51
N PHE A 66 9.25 -13.09 34.80
CA PHE A 66 8.70 -12.13 35.75
C PHE A 66 8.14 -12.79 37.02
N GLY A 67 8.01 -14.12 37.05
CA GLY A 67 7.58 -14.86 38.23
C GLY A 67 6.08 -14.77 38.54
N HIS A 68 5.25 -14.32 37.58
CA HIS A 68 3.82 -14.15 37.80
C HIS A 68 3.00 -15.23 37.09
N PRO A 69 2.07 -15.91 37.79
CA PRO A 69 1.12 -16.81 37.15
C PRO A 69 0.16 -16.01 36.27
N ALA A 70 -0.04 -16.48 35.03
CA ALA A 70 -0.97 -15.86 34.09
C ALA A 70 -2.08 -16.86 33.70
N ASP A 71 -3.31 -16.40 33.75
CA ASP A 71 -4.47 -17.13 33.28
C ASP A 71 -4.54 -17.10 31.75
N PHE A 72 -5.05 -18.18 31.15
CA PHE A 72 -5.16 -18.33 29.69
C PHE A 72 -6.63 -18.64 29.38
N LEU A 73 -7.26 -17.74 28.60
CA LEU A 73 -8.67 -17.86 28.22
C LEU A 73 -8.77 -17.92 26.69
N VAL A 74 -9.68 -18.72 26.18
CA VAL A 74 -10.02 -18.80 24.77
C VAL A 74 -11.42 -18.24 24.57
N LEU A 75 -11.52 -17.17 23.80
CA LEU A 75 -12.78 -16.57 23.42
C LEU A 75 -13.22 -17.15 22.07
N ALA A 76 -14.37 -17.80 22.06
CA ALA A 76 -14.97 -18.35 20.85
C ALA A 76 -15.32 -17.25 19.83
N PRO A 77 -15.40 -17.57 18.53
CA PRO A 77 -15.90 -16.67 17.54
C PRO A 77 -17.31 -16.19 17.86
N ASN A 78 -17.59 -14.92 17.59
CA ASN A 78 -18.94 -14.37 17.65
C ASN A 78 -19.34 -13.85 16.28
N GLY A 79 -20.62 -13.54 16.03
CA GLY A 79 -21.15 -13.19 14.73
C GLY A 79 -20.40 -12.07 13.96
N LEU A 80 -19.56 -11.28 14.64
CA LEU A 80 -18.73 -10.21 14.06
C LEU A 80 -17.27 -10.64 13.84
N ARG A 81 -16.82 -11.74 14.46
CA ARG A 81 -15.42 -12.20 14.42
C ARG A 81 -15.35 -13.66 14.02
N LYS A 82 -14.65 -13.96 12.94
CA LYS A 82 -14.55 -15.31 12.36
C LYS A 82 -13.51 -16.24 13.01
N GLY A 83 -12.74 -15.78 14.01
CA GLY A 83 -11.66 -16.57 14.61
C GLY A 83 -11.66 -16.51 16.13
N ASN A 84 -11.02 -17.52 16.75
CA ASN A 84 -10.77 -17.52 18.19
C ASN A 84 -9.87 -16.34 18.58
N ARG A 85 -10.08 -15.83 19.79
CA ARG A 85 -9.18 -14.90 20.47
C ARG A 85 -8.62 -15.56 21.71
N TYR A 86 -7.39 -15.24 22.01
CA TYR A 86 -6.65 -15.80 23.12
C TYR A 86 -6.27 -14.69 24.08
N VAL A 87 -6.74 -14.78 25.32
CA VAL A 87 -6.50 -13.76 26.32
C VAL A 87 -5.54 -14.31 27.36
N VAL A 88 -4.47 -13.58 27.60
CA VAL A 88 -3.53 -13.82 28.70
C VAL A 88 -3.76 -12.73 29.74
N ARG A 89 -4.11 -13.14 30.98
CA ARG A 89 -4.50 -12.23 32.06
C ARG A 89 -3.66 -12.48 33.32
N VAL A 90 -3.21 -11.39 33.95
CA VAL A 90 -2.58 -11.40 35.28
C VAL A 90 -3.40 -10.52 36.21
N SER A 91 -4.13 -11.13 37.11
CA SER A 91 -5.14 -10.46 37.99
C SER A 91 -5.00 -10.80 39.46
N LYS A 92 -4.21 -11.79 39.84
CA LYS A 92 -4.16 -12.29 41.22
C LYS A 92 -3.41 -11.35 42.16
N GLY A 93 -4.07 -10.87 43.20
CA GLY A 93 -3.49 -10.05 44.26
C GLY A 93 -2.80 -8.77 43.67
N GLN A 94 -1.56 -8.57 44.01
CA GLN A 94 -0.73 -7.48 43.51
C GLN A 94 0.12 -7.84 42.24
N ALA A 95 -0.08 -9.04 41.68
CA ALA A 95 0.72 -9.53 40.55
C ALA A 95 0.58 -8.65 39.33
N GLY A 96 -0.61 -8.11 39.05
CA GLY A 96 -0.83 -7.19 37.93
C GLY A 96 -0.02 -5.90 38.05
N GLU A 97 -0.01 -5.27 39.23
CA GLU A 97 0.78 -4.05 39.48
C GLU A 97 2.27 -4.34 39.46
N SER A 98 2.70 -5.43 40.09
CA SER A 98 4.10 -5.85 40.06
C SER A 98 4.59 -6.09 38.64
N LEU A 99 3.84 -6.82 37.81
CA LEU A 99 4.16 -7.05 36.41
C LEU A 99 4.18 -5.73 35.62
N ALA A 100 3.23 -4.82 35.87
CA ALA A 100 3.18 -3.52 35.21
C ALA A 100 4.45 -2.68 35.48
N ARG A 101 4.94 -2.71 36.73
CA ARG A 101 6.20 -2.05 37.11
C ARG A 101 7.43 -2.72 36.47
N GLN A 102 7.50 -4.04 36.54
CA GLN A 102 8.63 -4.81 36.01
C GLN A 102 8.73 -4.71 34.47
N THR A 103 7.60 -4.65 33.79
CA THR A 103 7.55 -4.47 32.33
C THR A 103 7.67 -3.02 31.88
N GLY A 104 7.57 -2.07 32.83
CA GLY A 104 7.61 -0.63 32.55
C GLY A 104 6.35 -0.10 31.86
N LEU A 105 5.22 -0.78 32.02
CA LEU A 105 3.91 -0.30 31.56
C LEU A 105 3.40 0.85 32.43
N ILE A 106 3.86 0.91 33.69
CA ILE A 106 3.70 2.06 34.59
C ILE A 106 5.06 2.59 34.99
N ASP A 107 5.14 3.89 35.21
CA ASP A 107 6.36 4.55 35.70
C ASP A 107 6.53 4.39 37.22
N ASN A 108 7.60 4.96 37.77
CA ASN A 108 7.88 4.91 39.22
C ASN A 108 6.81 5.61 40.09
N TYR A 109 6.00 6.47 39.45
CA TYR A 109 4.91 7.18 40.11
C TYR A 109 3.55 6.46 39.94
N GLY A 110 3.53 5.27 39.32
CA GLY A 110 2.32 4.50 39.05
C GLY A 110 1.51 4.99 37.83
N ARG A 111 2.06 5.91 37.01
CA ARG A 111 1.36 6.43 35.83
C ARG A 111 1.60 5.57 34.60
N PRO A 112 0.58 5.32 33.76
CA PRO A 112 0.73 4.55 32.53
C PRO A 112 1.71 5.17 31.54
N VAL A 113 2.62 4.36 30.99
CA VAL A 113 3.57 4.77 29.95
C VAL A 113 2.89 4.68 28.59
N ARG A 114 2.80 5.79 27.87
CA ARG A 114 2.12 5.86 26.57
C ARG A 114 2.94 5.27 25.41
N GLY A 115 4.27 5.42 25.43
CA GLY A 115 5.19 4.87 24.44
C GLY A 115 5.63 3.44 24.74
N LEU A 116 6.85 3.10 24.30
CA LEU A 116 7.54 1.91 24.76
C LEU A 116 8.22 2.17 26.12
N PRO A 117 8.34 1.14 26.95
CA PRO A 117 9.06 1.27 28.23
C PRO A 117 10.48 1.80 28.06
N ARG A 118 10.93 2.65 28.99
CA ARG A 118 12.25 3.29 28.91
C ARG A 118 13.38 2.26 28.75
N GLN A 119 13.32 1.14 29.45
CA GLN A 119 14.30 0.05 29.37
C GLN A 119 14.38 -0.58 27.98
N VAL A 120 13.30 -0.57 27.19
CA VAL A 120 13.27 -1.03 25.80
C VAL A 120 13.88 0.04 24.88
N VAL A 121 13.48 1.31 25.07
CA VAL A 121 13.97 2.42 24.27
C VAL A 121 15.47 2.65 24.43
N SER A 122 16.01 2.51 25.67
CA SER A 122 17.45 2.65 25.96
C SER A 122 18.25 1.36 25.78
N GLY A 123 17.60 0.22 25.52
CA GLY A 123 18.21 -1.10 25.36
C GLY A 123 19.14 -1.24 24.16
N GLY A 124 19.79 -2.37 23.97
CA GLY A 124 20.69 -2.69 22.84
C GLY A 124 19.94 -2.96 21.53
N SER A 125 20.66 -3.27 20.44
CA SER A 125 20.07 -3.67 19.16
C SER A 125 19.22 -4.92 19.30
N CYS A 126 19.66 -5.89 20.09
CA CYS A 126 18.90 -7.11 20.35
C CYS A 126 17.56 -6.84 21.07
N ASP A 127 17.48 -5.82 21.92
CA ASP A 127 16.23 -5.41 22.57
C ASP A 127 15.30 -4.70 21.58
N CYS A 128 15.86 -3.95 20.61
CA CYS A 128 15.10 -3.38 19.51
C CYS A 128 14.49 -4.46 18.61
N GLU A 129 15.26 -5.51 18.29
CA GLU A 129 14.76 -6.67 17.52
C GLU A 129 13.65 -7.40 18.28
N ALA A 130 13.84 -7.62 19.58
CA ALA A 130 12.85 -8.26 20.44
C ALA A 130 11.59 -7.41 20.57
N ALA A 131 11.71 -6.09 20.70
CA ALA A 131 10.57 -5.17 20.72
C ALA A 131 9.79 -5.20 19.40
N TRP A 132 10.47 -5.17 18.25
CA TRP A 132 9.82 -5.30 16.95
C TRP A 132 9.11 -6.64 16.80
N ARG A 133 9.73 -7.75 17.26
CA ARG A 133 9.09 -9.06 17.27
C ARG A 133 7.84 -9.06 18.14
N GLY A 134 7.89 -8.53 19.35
CA GLY A 134 6.74 -8.40 20.24
C GLY A 134 5.60 -7.57 19.64
N ALA A 135 5.92 -6.42 19.03
CA ALA A 135 4.94 -5.57 18.35
C ALA A 135 4.30 -6.28 17.14
N PHE A 136 5.10 -7.00 16.34
CA PHE A 136 4.59 -7.77 15.20
C PHE A 136 3.71 -8.94 15.65
N LEU A 137 4.10 -9.67 16.67
CA LEU A 137 3.30 -10.77 17.24
C LEU A 137 1.95 -10.26 17.77
N ALA A 138 1.91 -9.06 18.33
CA ALA A 138 0.68 -8.43 18.80
C ALA A 138 -0.21 -8.03 17.59
N HIS A 139 0.17 -7.02 16.85
CA HIS A 139 -0.65 -6.39 15.81
C HIS A 139 0.08 -6.17 14.49
N GLY A 140 1.08 -7.00 14.18
CA GLY A 140 1.75 -7.02 12.90
C GLY A 140 0.91 -7.64 11.80
N SER A 141 1.10 -7.13 10.58
CA SER A 141 0.57 -7.69 9.35
C SER A 141 1.61 -7.61 8.22
N LEU A 142 1.62 -8.62 7.37
CA LEU A 142 2.44 -8.68 6.17
C LEU A 142 1.53 -8.91 4.98
N THR A 143 1.53 -7.98 4.03
CA THR A 143 0.76 -8.15 2.79
C THR A 143 1.48 -9.11 1.86
N GLU A 144 0.69 -9.86 1.07
CA GLU A 144 1.21 -10.68 -0.01
C GLU A 144 2.04 -9.83 -0.98
N PRO A 145 3.15 -10.35 -1.52
CA PRO A 145 3.94 -9.63 -2.52
C PRO A 145 3.07 -9.23 -3.72
N GLY A 146 3.14 -7.98 -4.15
CA GLY A 146 2.33 -7.46 -5.23
C GLY A 146 2.55 -5.99 -5.48
N ARG A 147 1.55 -5.29 -6.05
CA ARG A 147 1.64 -3.86 -6.35
C ARG A 147 1.84 -2.97 -5.11
N SER A 148 1.38 -3.42 -3.95
CA SER A 148 1.46 -2.67 -2.69
C SER A 148 1.91 -3.58 -1.55
N MET A 149 3.20 -3.94 -1.55
CA MET A 149 3.83 -4.67 -0.43
C MET A 149 3.92 -3.76 0.79
N ALA A 150 3.59 -4.30 1.96
CA ALA A 150 3.80 -3.60 3.22
C ALA A 150 3.94 -4.59 4.39
N LEU A 151 4.88 -4.31 5.27
CA LEU A 151 4.88 -4.78 6.64
C LEU A 151 4.32 -3.63 7.48
N GLU A 152 3.21 -3.87 8.15
CA GLU A 152 2.52 -2.87 8.95
C GLU A 152 2.35 -3.37 10.39
N ILE A 153 2.51 -2.46 11.35
CA ILE A 153 2.22 -2.72 12.76
C ILE A 153 1.23 -1.66 13.23
N THR A 154 0.05 -2.07 13.68
CA THR A 154 -0.91 -1.20 14.32
C THR A 154 -0.44 -0.87 15.73
N CYS A 155 -0.38 0.41 16.05
CA CYS A 155 0.14 0.93 17.31
C CYS A 155 -1.00 1.43 18.22
N PRO A 156 -0.84 1.33 19.54
CA PRO A 156 -1.84 1.81 20.49
C PRO A 156 -1.88 3.35 20.63
N GLY A 157 -0.95 4.06 20.01
CA GLY A 157 -0.88 5.52 19.98
C GLY A 157 0.40 6.00 19.28
N SER A 158 0.46 7.31 19.02
CA SER A 158 1.54 7.96 18.29
C SER A 158 2.90 7.81 18.97
N GLU A 159 2.94 7.88 20.31
CA GLU A 159 4.18 7.74 21.08
C GLU A 159 4.77 6.32 20.92
N ALA A 160 3.92 5.30 20.91
CA ALA A 160 4.36 3.92 20.68
C ALA A 160 4.85 3.74 19.24
N ALA A 161 4.18 4.36 18.27
CA ALA A 161 4.61 4.35 16.86
C ALA A 161 5.98 5.04 16.68
N LEU A 162 6.18 6.20 17.26
CA LEU A 162 7.45 6.92 17.19
C LEU A 162 8.58 6.16 17.89
N ALA A 163 8.32 5.55 19.04
CA ALA A 163 9.30 4.71 19.74
C ALA A 163 9.72 3.48 18.90
N LEU A 164 8.74 2.84 18.22
CA LEU A 164 9.01 1.71 17.35
C LEU A 164 9.81 2.12 16.09
N VAL A 165 9.53 3.30 15.52
CA VAL A 165 10.35 3.90 14.43
C VAL A 165 11.76 4.20 14.92
N GLY A 166 11.92 4.71 16.16
CA GLY A 166 13.23 4.92 16.78
C GLY A 166 14.03 3.62 16.91
N ALA A 167 13.39 2.53 17.35
CA ALA A 167 13.99 1.20 17.40
C ALA A 167 14.41 0.69 16.00
N ALA A 168 13.58 0.92 14.96
CA ALA A 168 13.93 0.56 13.58
C ALA A 168 15.18 1.31 13.09
N ARG A 169 15.29 2.62 13.38
CA ARG A 169 16.47 3.42 13.00
C ARG A 169 17.76 2.86 13.62
N ARG A 170 17.71 2.40 14.87
CA ARG A 170 18.85 1.75 15.54
C ARG A 170 19.24 0.43 14.88
N LEU A 171 18.29 -0.27 14.27
CA LEU A 171 18.50 -1.44 13.43
C LEU A 171 18.91 -1.09 11.99
N ARG A 172 19.09 0.19 11.66
CA ARG A 172 19.32 0.70 10.29
C ARG A 172 18.22 0.32 9.31
N VAL A 173 16.99 0.24 9.82
CA VAL A 173 15.79 -0.05 9.03
C VAL A 173 14.94 1.21 8.88
N HIS A 174 14.55 1.53 7.65
CA HIS A 174 13.71 2.68 7.38
C HIS A 174 12.22 2.33 7.51
N ALA A 175 11.62 2.74 8.61
CA ALA A 175 10.20 2.61 8.89
C ALA A 175 9.55 4.00 9.06
N LYS A 176 8.28 4.14 8.69
CA LYS A 176 7.51 5.38 8.79
C LYS A 176 6.28 5.20 9.66
N ALA A 177 6.06 6.12 10.59
CA ALA A 177 4.79 6.23 11.29
C ALA A 177 3.76 6.95 10.39
N ARG A 178 2.53 6.47 10.38
CA ARG A 178 1.40 7.04 9.64
C ARG A 178 0.12 6.93 10.45
N ASP A 179 -0.68 7.97 10.43
CA ASP A 179 -2.09 7.87 10.81
C ASP A 179 -2.90 7.39 9.61
N VAL A 180 -3.74 6.39 9.83
CA VAL A 180 -4.67 5.89 8.84
C VAL A 180 -6.05 5.80 9.49
N ARG A 181 -6.90 6.78 9.23
CA ARG A 181 -8.27 6.88 9.77
C ARG A 181 -8.30 6.88 11.31
N GLY A 182 -7.42 7.66 11.93
CA GLY A 182 -7.32 7.75 13.39
C GLY A 182 -6.63 6.56 14.06
N VAL A 183 -5.97 5.70 13.29
CA VAL A 183 -5.19 4.57 13.80
C VAL A 183 -3.72 4.75 13.45
N ASP A 184 -2.89 4.87 14.47
CA ASP A 184 -1.43 4.96 14.29
C ASP A 184 -0.86 3.63 13.80
N ARG A 185 -0.05 3.69 12.75
CA ARG A 185 0.64 2.53 12.17
C ARG A 185 2.10 2.83 11.88
N VAL A 186 2.94 1.83 12.06
CA VAL A 186 4.32 1.83 11.54
C VAL A 186 4.38 0.94 10.31
N VAL A 187 4.95 1.49 9.22
CA VAL A 187 4.89 0.84 7.90
C VAL A 187 6.28 0.79 7.27
N ILE A 188 6.63 -0.37 6.72
CA ILE A 188 7.76 -0.60 5.81
C ILE A 188 7.19 -1.06 4.47
N ARG A 189 7.60 -0.43 3.35
CA ARG A 189 7.06 -0.74 2.00
C ARG A 189 8.10 -1.24 1.01
N ASP A 190 9.35 -1.11 1.34
CA ASP A 190 10.45 -1.63 0.52
C ASP A 190 10.60 -3.13 0.76
N GLY A 191 10.61 -3.92 -0.31
CA GLY A 191 10.65 -5.38 -0.23
C GLY A 191 11.94 -5.91 0.40
N GLU A 192 13.08 -5.34 0.08
CA GLU A 192 14.38 -5.75 0.63
C GLU A 192 14.47 -5.40 2.12
N VAL A 193 13.95 -4.21 2.48
CA VAL A 193 13.90 -3.77 3.87
C VAL A 193 12.92 -4.63 4.69
N ILE A 194 11.80 -5.07 4.11
CA ILE A 194 10.87 -6.02 4.74
C ILE A 194 11.57 -7.36 4.99
N ALA A 195 12.23 -7.92 3.98
CA ALA A 195 12.96 -9.18 4.11
C ALA A 195 14.06 -9.09 5.18
N ALA A 196 14.87 -8.03 5.15
CA ALA A 196 15.90 -7.76 6.15
C ALA A 196 15.33 -7.64 7.57
N MET A 197 14.19 -6.95 7.75
CA MET A 197 13.54 -6.86 9.05
C MET A 197 13.06 -8.23 9.54
N LEU A 198 12.32 -8.96 8.73
CA LEU A 198 11.80 -10.29 9.10
C LEU A 198 12.91 -11.27 9.44
N THR A 199 14.03 -11.25 8.70
CA THR A 199 15.23 -12.04 9.00
C THR A 199 15.80 -11.70 10.38
N ARG A 200 15.92 -10.41 10.72
CA ARG A 200 16.38 -9.96 12.06
C ARG A 200 15.43 -10.40 13.17
N LEU A 201 14.12 -10.46 12.88
CA LEU A 201 13.15 -10.95 13.85
C LEU A 201 13.20 -12.46 14.04
N GLY A 202 13.83 -13.21 13.13
CA GLY A 202 13.97 -14.66 13.17
C GLY A 202 12.97 -15.44 12.31
N ALA A 203 12.26 -14.77 11.37
CA ALA A 203 11.30 -15.41 10.47
C ALA A 203 11.95 -15.83 9.14
N HIS A 204 12.93 -16.74 9.18
CA HIS A 204 13.76 -17.11 8.03
C HIS A 204 12.99 -17.89 6.96
N GLU A 205 12.17 -18.86 7.37
CA GLU A 205 11.38 -19.68 6.44
C GLU A 205 10.27 -18.84 5.77
N ALA A 206 9.60 -17.98 6.55
CA ALA A 206 8.58 -17.08 6.03
C ALA A 206 9.16 -16.07 5.04
N VAL A 207 10.40 -15.58 5.27
CA VAL A 207 11.11 -14.71 4.33
C VAL A 207 11.35 -15.42 3.01
N LEU A 208 11.88 -16.64 3.04
CA LEU A 208 12.14 -17.42 1.81
C LEU A 208 10.85 -17.63 1.01
N ALA A 209 9.77 -18.04 1.67
CA ALA A 209 8.47 -18.23 1.03
C ALA A 209 7.88 -16.93 0.48
N TRP A 210 8.10 -15.80 1.15
CA TRP A 210 7.64 -14.48 0.72
C TRP A 210 8.44 -13.97 -0.49
N GLU A 211 9.77 -14.10 -0.48
CA GLU A 211 10.65 -13.73 -1.59
C GLU A 211 10.38 -14.58 -2.84
N GLU A 212 10.16 -15.89 -2.69
CA GLU A 212 9.80 -16.75 -3.80
C GLU A 212 8.50 -16.27 -4.48
N ARG A 213 7.49 -15.92 -3.68
CA ARG A 213 6.23 -15.36 -4.22
C ARG A 213 6.46 -14.00 -4.88
N ARG A 214 7.34 -13.17 -4.35
CA ARG A 214 7.72 -11.88 -4.91
C ARG A 214 8.33 -12.05 -6.30
N MET A 215 9.34 -12.91 -6.42
CA MET A 215 10.00 -13.21 -7.70
C MET A 215 9.03 -13.79 -8.74
N ARG A 216 8.21 -14.77 -8.35
CA ARG A 216 7.21 -15.34 -9.27
C ARG A 216 6.23 -14.29 -9.82
N ARG A 217 5.82 -13.33 -8.99
CA ARG A 217 4.93 -12.23 -9.42
C ARG A 217 5.63 -11.23 -10.31
N GLU A 218 6.89 -10.93 -10.05
CA GLU A 218 7.70 -10.01 -10.85
C GLU A 218 7.93 -10.57 -12.26
N VAL A 219 8.28 -11.84 -12.37
CA VAL A 219 8.40 -12.54 -13.65
C VAL A 219 7.09 -12.49 -14.44
N ARG A 220 5.95 -12.81 -13.80
CA ARG A 220 4.63 -12.72 -14.46
C ARG A 220 4.29 -11.29 -14.89
N ALA A 221 4.56 -10.31 -14.05
CA ALA A 221 4.30 -8.91 -14.38
C ALA A 221 5.16 -8.42 -15.55
N THR A 222 6.40 -8.89 -15.65
CA THR A 222 7.30 -8.59 -16.76
C THR A 222 6.84 -9.27 -18.04
N ALA A 223 6.48 -10.56 -17.99
CA ALA A 223 5.93 -11.28 -19.13
C ALA A 223 4.64 -10.62 -19.65
N ASN A 224 3.72 -10.25 -18.76
CA ASN A 224 2.49 -9.56 -19.15
C ASN A 224 2.76 -8.17 -19.77
N ARG A 225 3.76 -7.42 -19.26
CA ARG A 225 4.13 -6.12 -19.85
C ARG A 225 4.69 -6.30 -21.25
N LEU A 226 5.55 -7.31 -21.46
CA LEU A 226 6.12 -7.62 -22.77
C LEU A 226 5.03 -8.02 -23.76
N ALA A 227 4.16 -8.97 -23.38
CA ALA A 227 3.04 -9.39 -24.22
C ALA A 227 2.10 -8.22 -24.59
N ASN A 228 1.76 -7.36 -23.64
CA ASN A 228 0.93 -6.19 -23.90
C ASN A 228 1.64 -5.16 -24.82
N PHE A 229 2.97 -5.03 -24.71
CA PHE A 229 3.75 -4.16 -25.57
C PHE A 229 3.77 -4.68 -27.01
N ASP A 230 3.98 -5.98 -27.18
CA ASP A 230 4.00 -6.66 -28.50
C ASP A 230 2.63 -6.57 -29.18
N ASP A 231 1.55 -6.87 -28.45
CA ASP A 231 0.18 -6.74 -28.95
C ASP A 231 -0.17 -5.30 -29.36
N ALA A 232 0.21 -4.31 -28.52
CA ALA A 232 0.01 -2.90 -28.85
C ALA A 232 0.81 -2.45 -30.07
N ASN A 233 2.03 -2.96 -30.26
CA ASN A 233 2.86 -2.69 -31.45
C ASN A 233 2.25 -3.34 -32.69
N LEU A 234 1.83 -4.59 -32.60
CA LEU A 234 1.18 -5.31 -33.70
C LEU A 234 -0.07 -4.59 -34.17
N ARG A 235 -0.96 -4.21 -33.23
CA ARG A 235 -2.18 -3.44 -33.55
C ARG A 235 -1.86 -2.09 -34.19
N ARG A 236 -0.83 -1.39 -33.72
CA ARG A 236 -0.41 -0.12 -34.29
C ARG A 236 0.12 -0.30 -35.71
N SER A 237 0.94 -1.32 -35.95
CA SER A 237 1.48 -1.65 -37.25
C SER A 237 0.36 -2.02 -38.24
N ALA A 238 -0.58 -2.87 -37.82
CA ALA A 238 -1.72 -3.27 -38.65
C ALA A 238 -2.60 -2.07 -39.04
N ARG A 239 -2.93 -1.18 -38.09
CA ARG A 239 -3.69 0.06 -38.39
C ARG A 239 -2.93 0.97 -39.36
N ALA A 240 -1.64 1.15 -39.14
CA ALA A 240 -0.81 1.97 -40.06
C ALA A 240 -0.79 1.38 -41.48
N ALA A 241 -0.73 0.05 -41.61
CA ALA A 241 -0.75 -0.65 -42.90
C ALA A 241 -2.11 -0.46 -43.61
N VAL A 242 -3.22 -0.58 -42.89
CA VAL A 242 -4.57 -0.36 -43.42
C VAL A 242 -4.75 1.10 -43.87
N ALA A 243 -4.36 2.06 -43.03
CA ALA A 243 -4.43 3.49 -43.37
C ALA A 243 -3.56 3.83 -44.57
N ALA A 244 -2.34 3.28 -44.65
CA ALA A 244 -1.47 3.46 -45.84
C ALA A 244 -2.11 2.85 -47.10
N GLY A 245 -2.75 1.70 -47.01
CA GLY A 245 -3.48 1.06 -48.11
C GLY A 245 -4.60 1.97 -48.65
N ALA A 246 -5.48 2.45 -47.76
CA ALA A 246 -6.59 3.33 -48.13
C ALA A 246 -6.09 4.64 -48.79
N ARG A 247 -5.06 5.25 -48.22
CA ARG A 247 -4.47 6.45 -48.83
C ARG A 247 -3.86 6.20 -50.21
N VAL A 248 -3.19 5.08 -50.40
CA VAL A 248 -2.61 4.69 -51.71
C VAL A 248 -3.72 4.43 -52.73
N GLU A 249 -4.80 3.73 -52.34
CA GLU A 249 -5.95 3.52 -53.23
C GLU A 249 -6.53 4.86 -53.71
N ARG A 250 -6.77 5.78 -52.78
CA ARG A 250 -7.24 7.14 -53.13
C ARG A 250 -6.25 7.91 -53.97
N ALA A 251 -4.94 7.78 -53.73
CA ALA A 251 -3.91 8.42 -54.52
C ALA A 251 -3.89 7.95 -56.00
N LEU A 252 -4.07 6.64 -56.22
CA LEU A 252 -4.16 6.08 -57.57
C LEU A 252 -5.42 6.54 -58.31
N GLU A 253 -6.57 6.69 -57.60
CA GLU A 253 -7.80 7.28 -58.15
C GLU A 253 -7.59 8.74 -58.63
N ILE A 254 -6.98 9.58 -57.76
CA ILE A 254 -6.75 11.00 -58.04
C ILE A 254 -5.79 11.21 -59.23
N LEU A 255 -4.74 10.42 -59.32
CA LEU A 255 -3.72 10.57 -60.33
C LEU A 255 -4.07 9.90 -61.67
N GLY A 256 -4.87 8.82 -61.62
CA GLY A 256 -5.24 8.06 -62.81
C GLY A 256 -4.01 7.62 -63.67
N PRO A 257 -4.09 7.76 -64.98
CA PRO A 257 -2.99 7.36 -65.88
C PRO A 257 -1.77 8.30 -65.85
N ASP A 258 -1.87 9.50 -65.25
CA ASP A 258 -0.78 10.50 -65.19
C ASP A 258 0.26 10.16 -64.10
N ALA A 259 0.06 9.09 -63.35
CA ALA A 259 1.02 8.65 -62.30
C ALA A 259 2.23 7.95 -62.90
N PRO A 260 3.47 8.31 -62.50
CA PRO A 260 4.69 7.64 -63.00
C PRO A 260 4.68 6.13 -62.65
N ASP A 261 5.05 5.27 -63.59
CA ASP A 261 5.01 3.80 -63.46
C ASP A 261 5.72 3.27 -62.22
N HIS A 262 6.89 3.82 -61.90
CA HIS A 262 7.65 3.38 -60.74
C HIS A 262 6.98 3.72 -59.41
N LEU A 263 6.11 4.74 -59.34
CA LEU A 263 5.30 5.08 -58.15
C LEU A 263 4.02 4.26 -58.12
N THR A 264 3.38 4.09 -59.28
CA THR A 264 2.18 3.24 -59.43
C THR A 264 2.45 1.78 -59.07
N MET A 265 3.61 1.25 -59.48
CA MET A 265 4.03 -0.11 -59.08
C MET A 265 4.11 -0.24 -57.54
N ALA A 266 4.75 0.69 -56.86
CA ALA A 266 4.83 0.68 -55.39
C ALA A 266 3.44 0.78 -54.75
N GLY A 267 2.55 1.57 -55.34
CA GLY A 267 1.14 1.66 -54.90
C GLY A 267 0.40 0.33 -55.07
N ARG A 268 0.47 -0.30 -56.26
CA ARG A 268 -0.15 -1.59 -56.54
C ARG A 268 0.36 -2.71 -55.62
N LEU A 269 1.68 -2.76 -55.33
CA LEU A 269 2.23 -3.71 -54.37
C LEU A 269 1.64 -3.51 -52.96
N ARG A 270 1.47 -2.28 -52.48
CA ARG A 270 0.81 -2.01 -51.22
C ARG A 270 -0.64 -2.43 -51.20
N MET A 271 -1.38 -2.28 -52.30
CA MET A 271 -2.78 -2.71 -52.46
C MET A 271 -2.91 -4.22 -52.48
N ALA A 272 -2.01 -4.91 -53.21
CA ALA A 272 -1.99 -6.36 -53.28
C ALA A 272 -1.60 -7.00 -51.92
N HIS A 273 -0.69 -6.38 -51.19
CA HIS A 273 -0.12 -6.88 -49.95
C HIS A 273 -0.39 -5.91 -48.79
N ARG A 274 -1.68 -5.71 -48.43
CA ARG A 274 -2.14 -4.70 -47.46
C ARG A 274 -1.50 -4.86 -46.07
N GLN A 275 -1.16 -6.07 -45.65
CA GLN A 275 -0.60 -6.37 -44.31
C GLN A 275 0.93 -6.48 -44.31
N ALA A 276 1.57 -6.56 -45.46
CA ALA A 276 3.00 -6.72 -45.55
C ALA A 276 3.77 -5.52 -44.99
N SER A 277 4.88 -5.77 -44.33
CA SER A 277 5.81 -4.75 -43.88
C SER A 277 6.43 -4.06 -45.08
N LEU A 278 7.03 -2.88 -44.88
CA LEU A 278 7.73 -2.18 -45.98
C LEU A 278 8.95 -2.95 -46.50
N GLU A 279 9.53 -3.80 -45.67
CA GLU A 279 10.65 -4.66 -46.05
C GLU A 279 10.17 -5.80 -46.95
N GLU A 280 9.10 -6.49 -46.59
CA GLU A 280 8.48 -7.52 -47.46
C GLU A 280 7.97 -6.93 -48.76
N LEU A 281 7.38 -5.73 -48.74
CA LEU A 281 6.97 -5.07 -49.98
C LEU A 281 8.16 -4.75 -50.90
N GLY A 282 9.32 -4.43 -50.32
CA GLY A 282 10.54 -4.26 -51.09
C GLY A 282 11.02 -5.56 -51.78
N GLN A 283 10.85 -6.68 -51.11
CA GLN A 283 11.18 -8.00 -51.66
C GLN A 283 10.21 -8.45 -52.76
N PHE A 284 8.94 -8.02 -52.71
CA PHE A 284 7.96 -8.32 -53.78
C PHE A 284 8.11 -7.45 -55.04
N ALA A 285 8.96 -6.42 -55.00
CA ALA A 285 9.20 -5.57 -56.13
C ALA A 285 10.15 -6.25 -57.14
N ASP A 286 9.92 -6.05 -58.42
CA ASP A 286 10.84 -6.47 -59.51
C ASP A 286 11.37 -5.25 -60.24
N PRO A 287 12.69 -4.98 -60.18
CA PRO A 287 13.68 -5.65 -59.34
C PRO A 287 13.45 -5.36 -57.83
N PRO A 288 13.98 -6.20 -56.91
CA PRO A 288 13.84 -6.01 -55.48
C PRO A 288 14.34 -4.64 -54.99
N LEU A 289 13.58 -4.04 -54.07
CA LEU A 289 13.85 -2.70 -53.54
C LEU A 289 14.15 -2.74 -52.05
N THR A 290 14.93 -1.80 -51.56
CA THR A 290 15.14 -1.61 -50.14
C THR A 290 13.87 -1.03 -49.47
N LYS A 291 13.72 -1.26 -48.18
CA LYS A 291 12.65 -0.72 -47.34
C LYS A 291 12.49 0.81 -47.54
N ASP A 292 13.61 1.54 -47.58
CA ASP A 292 13.59 3.00 -47.71
C ASP A 292 13.20 3.42 -49.13
N ALA A 293 13.59 2.66 -50.14
CA ALA A 293 13.22 2.90 -51.53
C ALA A 293 11.72 2.77 -51.76
N ILE A 294 11.10 1.66 -51.24
CA ILE A 294 9.64 1.44 -51.36
C ILE A 294 8.85 2.48 -50.55
N ALA A 295 9.31 2.81 -49.33
CA ALA A 295 8.72 3.85 -48.50
C ALA A 295 8.78 5.21 -49.18
N GLY A 296 9.91 5.54 -49.79
CA GLY A 296 10.11 6.79 -50.54
C GLY A 296 9.22 6.90 -51.77
N ARG A 297 9.00 5.79 -52.50
CA ARG A 297 8.08 5.75 -53.65
C ARG A 297 6.63 5.96 -53.21
N ILE A 298 6.16 5.26 -52.15
CA ILE A 298 4.80 5.42 -51.60
C ILE A 298 4.60 6.87 -51.13
N ARG A 299 5.54 7.44 -50.41
CA ARG A 299 5.47 8.83 -49.93
C ARG A 299 5.37 9.84 -51.08
N ARG A 300 6.14 9.66 -52.13
CA ARG A 300 6.09 10.53 -53.33
C ARG A 300 4.75 10.41 -54.08
N LEU A 301 4.22 9.15 -54.19
CA LEU A 301 2.91 8.90 -54.79
C LEU A 301 1.79 9.68 -54.01
N LEU A 302 1.75 9.57 -52.69
CA LEU A 302 0.81 10.30 -51.88
C LEU A 302 0.93 11.82 -51.99
N ALA A 303 2.18 12.34 -51.93
CA ALA A 303 2.43 13.78 -52.05
C ALA A 303 2.02 14.34 -53.43
N MET A 304 2.21 13.57 -54.48
CA MET A 304 1.79 13.97 -55.84
C MET A 304 0.27 13.98 -55.97
N ALA A 305 -0.42 12.97 -55.40
CA ALA A 305 -1.87 12.92 -55.37
C ALA A 305 -2.48 14.04 -54.55
N ASP A 306 -1.90 14.36 -53.38
CA ASP A 306 -2.38 15.44 -52.52
C ASP A 306 -2.24 16.82 -53.19
N ARG A 307 -1.13 17.07 -53.95
CA ARG A 307 -0.98 18.28 -54.80
C ARG A 307 -2.06 18.33 -55.89
N ARG A 308 -2.23 17.24 -56.63
CA ARG A 308 -3.26 17.16 -57.69
C ARG A 308 -4.67 17.36 -57.14
N ALA A 309 -4.94 16.83 -55.94
CA ALA A 309 -6.22 17.03 -55.26
C ALA A 309 -6.45 18.52 -54.92
N ALA A 310 -5.43 19.21 -54.45
CA ALA A 310 -5.48 20.66 -54.18
C ALA A 310 -5.76 21.48 -55.45
N ASP A 311 -5.07 21.13 -56.56
CA ASP A 311 -5.24 21.82 -57.87
C ASP A 311 -6.69 21.60 -58.42
N LEU A 312 -7.27 20.42 -58.18
CA LEU A 312 -8.62 20.09 -58.64
C LEU A 312 -9.75 20.52 -57.61
N GLY A 313 -9.38 21.01 -56.44
CA GLY A 313 -10.35 21.38 -55.39
C GLY A 313 -11.10 20.16 -54.77
N ILE A 314 -10.54 18.96 -54.85
CA ILE A 314 -11.11 17.73 -54.34
C ILE A 314 -10.44 17.28 -53.03
N PRO A 315 -11.11 16.44 -52.22
CA PRO A 315 -10.54 15.93 -50.96
C PRO A 315 -9.21 15.18 -51.16
N SER A 316 -8.23 15.46 -50.31
CA SER A 316 -6.89 14.82 -50.31
C SER A 316 -6.92 13.35 -49.95
N THR A 317 -5.78 12.67 -50.05
CA THR A 317 -5.65 11.25 -49.64
C THR A 317 -5.90 11.01 -48.16
N GLU A 318 -5.90 12.04 -47.32
CA GLU A 318 -6.22 11.90 -45.87
C GLU A 318 -7.72 11.85 -45.59
N ALA A 319 -8.54 12.37 -46.49
CA ALA A 319 -10.00 12.39 -46.30
C ALA A 319 -10.65 10.99 -46.32
N CYS A 320 -9.98 9.96 -46.83
CA CYS A 320 -10.45 8.58 -46.80
C CYS A 320 -10.19 7.85 -45.47
N LEU A 321 -9.49 8.49 -44.51
CA LEU A 321 -9.16 7.87 -43.24
C LEU A 321 -10.35 7.96 -42.27
N THR A 322 -10.85 6.80 -41.85
CA THR A 322 -11.84 6.71 -40.76
C THR A 322 -11.17 6.80 -39.39
N LEU A 323 -11.94 7.15 -38.36
CA LEU A 323 -11.44 7.25 -36.98
C LEU A 323 -10.74 5.97 -36.47
N ASP A 324 -11.16 4.80 -36.97
CA ASP A 324 -10.57 3.50 -36.60
C ASP A 324 -9.19 3.25 -37.24
N MET A 325 -8.88 3.96 -38.33
CA MET A 325 -7.61 3.87 -39.05
C MET A 325 -6.56 4.85 -38.51
N LEU A 326 -6.99 5.88 -37.78
CA LEU A 326 -6.07 6.87 -37.21
C LEU A 326 -5.25 6.26 -36.05
N PRO A 327 -3.95 6.55 -35.95
CA PRO A 327 -3.18 6.16 -34.79
C PRO A 327 -3.78 6.81 -33.54
N LEU A 328 -4.13 5.99 -32.53
CA LEU A 328 -4.52 6.51 -31.23
C LEU A 328 -3.46 7.48 -30.75
N ALA A 329 -3.83 8.76 -30.60
CA ALA A 329 -2.96 9.77 -30.05
C ALA A 329 -2.30 9.20 -28.77
N ARG A 330 -0.96 9.35 -28.64
CA ARG A 330 -0.23 8.93 -27.44
C ARG A 330 -0.92 9.57 -26.23
N ARG A 331 -1.70 8.78 -25.49
CA ARG A 331 -2.07 9.18 -24.14
C ARG A 331 -0.79 9.20 -23.33
N SER A 332 -0.33 10.40 -23.02
CA SER A 332 0.78 10.59 -22.09
C SER A 332 0.42 9.85 -20.80
N PRO A 333 1.30 8.97 -20.27
CA PRO A 333 1.05 8.33 -18.99
C PRO A 333 1.16 9.40 -17.91
N GLY A 334 0.02 9.99 -17.50
CA GLY A 334 0.02 11.02 -16.46
C GLY A 334 -1.23 11.88 -16.36
N ALA A 335 -2.15 11.82 -17.32
CA ALA A 335 -3.40 12.57 -17.21
C ALA A 335 -4.55 11.67 -16.74
N THR A 336 -4.58 11.37 -15.44
CA THR A 336 -5.83 11.01 -14.78
C THR A 336 -6.66 12.29 -14.67
N ALA A 337 -7.61 12.45 -15.57
CA ALA A 337 -8.63 13.49 -15.47
C ALA A 337 -9.41 13.28 -14.16
N ARG A 338 -9.14 14.11 -13.14
CA ARG A 338 -10.08 14.32 -12.04
C ARG A 338 -11.34 14.93 -12.64
N PRO A 339 -12.53 14.41 -12.33
CA PRO A 339 -13.75 15.10 -12.71
C PRO A 339 -13.75 16.47 -12.04
N ALA A 340 -13.93 17.53 -12.82
CA ALA A 340 -14.05 18.89 -12.35
C ALA A 340 -15.33 19.01 -11.54
N SER A 341 -15.21 19.27 -10.25
CA SER A 341 -16.30 19.73 -9.40
C SER A 341 -16.67 21.16 -9.83
N PRO A 342 -17.95 21.52 -9.93
CA PRO A 342 -18.34 22.88 -10.27
C PRO A 342 -17.92 23.84 -9.15
N ARG A 343 -17.17 24.89 -9.50
CA ARG A 343 -16.86 26.02 -8.62
C ARG A 343 -18.14 26.85 -8.41
N PRO A 344 -18.46 27.22 -7.17
CA PRO A 344 -19.44 28.30 -6.97
C PRO A 344 -18.82 29.64 -7.35
N SER A 345 -19.57 30.45 -8.04
CA SER A 345 -19.25 31.81 -8.50
C SER A 345 -18.94 32.72 -7.31
N SER A 346 -17.76 33.35 -7.35
CA SER A 346 -17.34 34.40 -6.41
C SER A 346 -17.96 35.72 -6.83
N ALA A 347 -18.89 36.20 -6.02
CA ALA A 347 -19.25 37.63 -5.98
C ALA A 347 -18.32 38.31 -4.95
N SER A 348 -17.62 39.32 -5.39
CA SER A 348 -16.85 40.22 -4.52
C SER A 348 -17.77 41.19 -3.79
N PRO A 349 -17.44 41.55 -2.55
CA PRO A 349 -17.73 42.90 -2.09
C PRO A 349 -16.51 43.61 -1.53
N SER A 350 -16.58 44.90 -1.76
CA SER A 350 -15.73 46.01 -1.42
C SER A 350 -15.35 46.16 0.05
N SER A 351 -14.14 46.70 0.19
CA SER A 351 -13.45 47.29 1.35
C SER A 351 -14.28 48.15 2.29
N VAL A 352 -14.13 47.94 3.61
CA VAL A 352 -14.11 48.97 4.65
C VAL A 352 -13.24 48.53 5.83
N SER A 353 -12.27 49.32 6.23
CA SER A 353 -11.37 49.19 7.38
C SER A 353 -11.85 50.06 8.56
N PRO A 354 -11.12 50.22 9.69
CA PRO A 354 -11.35 49.46 10.93
C PRO A 354 -11.78 50.35 12.11
N SER A 355 -12.23 49.77 13.22
CA SER A 355 -12.25 50.45 14.52
C SER A 355 -12.04 49.47 15.66
N THR A 356 -11.01 49.79 16.43
CA THR A 356 -10.65 49.39 17.78
C THR A 356 -11.78 49.47 18.76
N VAL A 357 -11.91 48.51 19.68
CA VAL A 357 -12.17 48.72 21.14
C VAL A 357 -11.95 47.38 21.88
N SER A 358 -11.17 47.45 22.97
CA SER A 358 -10.90 46.41 24.00
C SER A 358 -11.86 46.61 25.20
N PRO A 359 -11.69 45.90 26.34
CA PRO A 359 -12.38 44.67 26.72
C PRO A 359 -13.29 44.88 27.97
N SER A 360 -14.19 43.92 28.26
CA SER A 360 -14.87 43.88 29.58
C SER A 360 -15.30 42.47 30.01
N THR A 361 -14.70 42.04 31.09
CA THR A 361 -15.16 41.29 32.29
C THR A 361 -16.42 40.41 32.26
N ALA A 362 -16.16 39.16 32.70
CA ALA A 362 -16.92 38.36 33.69
C ALA A 362 -18.38 38.03 33.46
N THR A 363 -18.70 36.73 33.51
CA THR A 363 -19.64 36.21 34.55
C THR A 363 -19.65 34.66 34.57
N ARG A 364 -19.46 34.13 35.80
CA ARG A 364 -19.71 32.71 36.19
C ARG A 364 -21.20 32.41 36.03
N ALA A 365 -21.51 31.24 35.48
CA ALA A 365 -22.79 30.61 35.73
C ALA A 365 -22.58 29.11 35.98
N SER A 366 -22.81 28.76 37.21
CA SER A 366 -22.99 27.41 37.75
C SER A 366 -24.32 26.84 37.30
N TYR A 367 -24.32 25.61 36.78
CA TYR A 367 -25.53 24.81 36.68
C TYR A 367 -25.38 23.47 37.37
N ARG A 368 -26.32 23.26 38.32
CA ARG A 368 -26.53 22.06 39.14
C ARG A 368 -27.10 20.93 38.31
N LEU A 369 -26.69 19.71 38.69
CA LEU A 369 -27.29 18.40 38.34
C LEU A 369 -28.74 18.27 38.84
N PRO A 370 -29.55 17.39 38.23
CA PRO A 370 -30.43 16.53 39.01
C PRO A 370 -30.12 15.04 38.85
N LEU A 371 -30.18 14.37 40.00
CA LEU A 371 -30.25 12.94 40.22
C LEU A 371 -31.62 12.40 39.76
N GLU A 372 -31.68 11.25 39.11
CA GLU A 372 -32.40 10.05 39.59
C GLU A 372 -32.74 9.06 38.44
N ARG A 373 -32.41 7.79 38.75
CA ARG A 373 -33.10 6.53 38.47
C ARG A 373 -33.09 5.93 37.05
N GLN A 374 -32.42 4.80 36.86
CA GLN A 374 -33.02 3.46 36.87
C GLN A 374 -32.00 2.37 36.55
N ARG A 375 -31.94 1.37 37.41
CA ARG A 375 -31.13 0.14 37.28
C ARG A 375 -31.65 -0.73 36.15
N ARG A 376 -30.78 -1.09 35.19
CA ARG A 376 -30.88 -2.28 34.33
C ARG A 376 -29.53 -2.96 34.23
N PRO A 377 -29.43 -4.29 34.06
CA PRO A 377 -28.21 -5.05 34.25
C PRO A 377 -27.18 -4.78 33.15
N LEU A 378 -25.95 -4.53 33.59
CA LEU A 378 -24.76 -4.29 32.76
C LEU A 378 -24.44 -5.51 31.93
N ARG A 379 -24.58 -5.38 30.61
CA ARG A 379 -23.97 -6.27 29.62
C ARG A 379 -22.48 -5.89 29.52
N LEU A 380 -21.62 -6.89 29.60
CA LEU A 380 -20.17 -6.87 29.39
C LEU A 380 -19.75 -6.13 28.11
N ARG A 381 -19.69 -4.81 28.12
CA ARG A 381 -19.25 -4.01 26.97
C ARG A 381 -18.40 -2.77 27.28
N GLU A 382 -18.03 -2.52 28.52
CA GLU A 382 -17.39 -1.23 28.90
C GLU A 382 -15.91 -1.29 29.31
N HIS A 383 -15.16 -2.34 28.98
CA HIS A 383 -13.76 -2.44 29.45
C HIS A 383 -12.70 -2.02 28.41
N PHE A 384 -13.08 -1.40 27.29
CA PHE A 384 -12.12 -1.06 26.23
C PHE A 384 -11.64 0.41 26.23
N ILE A 385 -11.95 1.23 27.27
CA ILE A 385 -11.88 2.70 27.12
C ILE A 385 -10.75 3.38 27.91
N ILE A 386 -9.97 2.70 28.73
CA ILE A 386 -8.98 3.42 29.58
C ILE A 386 -7.79 4.01 28.81
N TRP A 387 -7.50 3.56 27.60
CA TRP A 387 -6.43 4.14 26.78
C TRP A 387 -6.86 5.29 25.86
N LYS A 388 -8.18 5.55 25.69
CA LYS A 388 -8.67 6.62 24.80
C LYS A 388 -8.99 7.96 25.50
N HIS A 389 -9.02 8.02 26.80
CA HIS A 389 -9.48 9.21 27.56
C HIS A 389 -8.46 9.80 28.53
N PHE A 390 -7.16 9.54 28.36
CA PHE A 390 -6.12 10.34 29.00
C PHE A 390 -5.42 11.21 27.93
N THR A 391 -6.17 12.12 27.34
CA THR A 391 -5.65 13.32 26.68
C THR A 391 -5.69 14.49 27.65
#